data_3b4438e36b26308715abd1bb49e0b3e2
#
_entry.id   3b4438e36b26308715abd1bb49e0b3e2
#
_cell.length_a   1.000
_cell.length_b   1.000
_cell.length_c   1.000
_cell.angle_alpha   90.00
_cell.angle_beta   90.00
_cell.angle_gamma   90.00
#
_symmetry.space_group_name_H-M   'P 1'
#
loop_
_entity.id
_entity.type
_entity.pdbx_description
1 polymer ?
#
loop_
_entity_poly.entity_id
_entity_poly.type
_entity_poly.pdbx_seq_one_letter_code
_entity_poly.pdbx_strand_id
1 'polypeptide(L)'
;SRFVSKSSSEISSIWTQSLATSRRQYQLIWRDWSTLLTVLVLTAVNAVIASSAYYMAPKTATGSFERSGALFFSLVYFTLNALTEVPKTIQSRAILLKQHRMGYLHPVSFVIALAIAEVPVTALQSIVFACCYYFTIGLEKTAGSFWIFVLIVFVHFTSISTLFRMLGAWSPNLNIGLLMAGCAVPMVCLYTGYAPPVPTMHRWGSWIRRISPTPFGMEALMGNEYSDITLHCSPDQLIPHGPGYDDIHNQGCPMAGAHMGSAEVSGKTYLTSQYGFHAENIWRDFGIILVMWFIYFVLTAVGLSVMTRESSASNGRVYKRGATSGVHDPRTNDVENQAEGEIKPKANSSASSLTEQVADVTVAEPVSGEGVFVFKDVNYFVKVAGEERQLLNDVTGYVKPGQLTALMGASGAGKSTLLETISGRKSEGRTEGSLLFDNRYLDNTFSRSCGFCMQQDVHEPLATVREALSFSAFMRQTAETTPEQKLEDVDKILELLELDTISDALVGSLGVEERKRVTIGVELCARPSALLFLDEVRYLFSTSFLGLTRDLN
;
A
#
# COMPACT_ATOMS: atom_id res chain seq x y z
N SER A 1 17.71 17.46 13.76
CA SER A 1 18.13 17.43 12.36
C SER A 1 18.03 18.82 11.73
N ARG A 2 19.11 19.28 11.06
CA ARG A 2 19.18 20.63 10.44
C ARG A 2 18.21 20.82 9.25
N PHE A 3 17.49 19.79 8.82
CA PHE A 3 16.69 19.80 7.59
C PHE A 3 15.17 19.68 7.81
N VAL A 4 14.71 19.64 9.04
CA VAL A 4 13.27 19.55 9.35
C VAL A 4 12.82 20.86 9.99
N SER A 5 11.75 21.47 9.46
CA SER A 5 11.15 22.66 10.04
C SER A 5 10.71 22.38 11.48
N LYS A 6 10.93 23.32 12.40
CA LYS A 6 10.45 23.23 13.79
C LYS A 6 8.92 23.12 13.88
N SER A 7 8.20 23.56 12.85
CA SER A 7 6.72 23.47 12.75
C SER A 7 6.21 22.20 12.06
N SER A 8 7.09 21.29 11.60
CA SER A 8 6.68 20.02 10.98
C SER A 8 6.13 19.05 12.02
N SER A 9 5.15 18.24 11.67
CA SER A 9 4.65 17.15 12.52
C SER A 9 5.66 16.01 12.70
N GLU A 10 6.71 15.94 11.87
CA GLU A 10 7.69 14.85 11.83
C GLU A 10 9.03 15.30 12.39
N ILE A 11 9.72 14.41 13.12
CA ILE A 11 11.02 14.69 13.76
C ILE A 11 12.18 14.41 12.81
N SER A 12 12.05 13.35 11.98
CA SER A 12 13.11 12.87 11.09
C SER A 12 12.98 13.43 9.68
N SER A 13 14.11 13.59 8.96
CA SER A 13 14.07 13.96 7.54
C SER A 13 13.51 12.83 6.67
N ILE A 14 12.92 13.19 5.52
CA ILE A 14 12.36 12.22 4.56
C ILE A 14 13.41 11.19 4.16
N TRP A 15 14.67 11.60 3.99
CA TRP A 15 15.75 10.69 3.62
C TRP A 15 16.07 9.67 4.71
N THR A 16 16.16 10.11 5.96
CA THR A 16 16.39 9.21 7.11
C THR A 16 15.23 8.23 7.28
N GLN A 17 14.00 8.71 7.12
CA GLN A 17 12.78 7.87 7.14
C GLN A 17 12.82 6.82 6.03
N SER A 18 13.17 7.23 4.80
CA SER A 18 13.25 6.31 3.65
C SER A 18 14.29 5.21 3.87
N LEU A 19 15.47 5.56 4.38
CA LEU A 19 16.54 4.59 4.63
C LEU A 19 16.17 3.60 5.74
N ALA A 20 15.62 4.10 6.85
CA ALA A 20 15.19 3.26 7.96
C ALA A 20 14.05 2.31 7.54
N THR A 21 13.09 2.82 6.76
CA THR A 21 11.97 2.03 6.25
C THR A 21 12.43 1.01 5.19
N SER A 22 13.37 1.37 4.31
CA SER A 22 13.98 0.42 3.35
C SER A 22 14.68 -0.73 4.06
N ARG A 23 15.50 -0.42 5.08
CA ARG A 23 16.17 -1.45 5.89
C ARG A 23 15.15 -2.41 6.51
N ARG A 24 14.07 -1.86 7.07
CA ARG A 24 12.97 -2.66 7.63
C ARG A 24 12.33 -3.55 6.56
N GLN A 25 12.02 -3.02 5.35
CA GLN A 25 11.43 -3.81 4.27
C GLN A 25 12.34 -4.98 3.85
N TYR A 26 13.65 -4.77 3.76
CA TYR A 26 14.60 -5.86 3.50
C TYR A 26 14.57 -6.93 4.60
N GLN A 27 14.50 -6.54 5.87
CA GLN A 27 14.38 -7.49 6.97
C GLN A 27 13.10 -8.34 6.87
N LEU A 28 11.97 -7.72 6.51
CA LEU A 28 10.71 -8.41 6.31
C LEU A 28 10.77 -9.41 5.13
N ILE A 29 11.37 -9.02 4.00
CA ILE A 29 11.55 -9.90 2.82
C ILE A 29 12.43 -11.11 3.19
N TRP A 30 13.56 -10.89 3.89
CA TRP A 30 14.42 -11.98 4.31
C TRP A 30 13.78 -12.92 5.34
N ARG A 31 12.90 -12.40 6.18
CA ARG A 31 12.17 -13.22 7.14
C ARG A 31 11.12 -14.09 6.48
N ASP A 32 10.48 -13.58 5.44
CA ASP A 32 9.50 -14.32 4.63
C ASP A 32 10.17 -15.05 3.44
N TRP A 33 11.27 -15.72 3.73
CA TRP A 33 12.01 -16.51 2.73
C TRP A 33 11.16 -17.55 2.03
N SER A 34 10.19 -18.13 2.74
CA SER A 34 9.26 -19.13 2.18
C SER A 34 8.42 -18.56 1.03
N THR A 35 7.86 -17.37 1.21
CA THR A 35 7.09 -16.68 0.17
C THR A 35 7.98 -16.31 -1.01
N LEU A 36 9.18 -15.78 -0.75
CA LEU A 36 10.13 -15.44 -1.82
C LEU A 36 10.50 -16.67 -2.65
N LEU A 37 10.87 -17.78 -2.00
CA LEU A 37 11.20 -19.04 -2.67
C LEU A 37 10.01 -19.57 -3.49
N THR A 38 8.81 -19.55 -2.91
CA THR A 38 7.59 -19.98 -3.60
C THR A 38 7.34 -19.17 -4.87
N VAL A 39 7.49 -17.85 -4.81
CA VAL A 39 7.33 -16.97 -5.97
C VAL A 39 8.38 -17.28 -7.05
N LEU A 40 9.64 -17.52 -6.68
CA LEU A 40 10.71 -17.86 -7.62
C LEU A 40 10.47 -19.23 -8.29
N VAL A 41 10.06 -20.23 -7.52
CA VAL A 41 9.73 -21.57 -8.05
C VAL A 41 8.54 -21.49 -8.98
N LEU A 42 7.47 -20.80 -8.62
CA LEU A 42 6.31 -20.59 -9.50
C LEU A 42 6.68 -19.82 -10.77
N THR A 43 7.57 -18.84 -10.67
CA THR A 43 8.09 -18.11 -11.84
C THR A 43 8.83 -19.05 -12.78
N ALA A 44 9.72 -19.91 -12.28
CA ALA A 44 10.45 -20.88 -13.06
C ALA A 44 9.50 -21.91 -13.73
N VAL A 45 8.56 -22.47 -12.97
CA VAL A 45 7.57 -23.43 -13.47
C VAL A 45 6.72 -22.83 -14.60
N ASN A 46 6.18 -21.63 -14.37
CA ASN A 46 5.39 -20.93 -15.39
C ASN A 46 6.22 -20.58 -16.64
N ALA A 47 7.50 -20.18 -16.45
CA ALA A 47 8.41 -19.92 -17.58
C ALA A 47 8.62 -21.18 -18.41
N VAL A 48 8.85 -22.35 -17.79
CA VAL A 48 9.02 -23.64 -18.48
C VAL A 48 7.73 -24.06 -19.20
N ILE A 49 6.58 -23.97 -18.53
CA ILE A 49 5.29 -24.31 -19.14
C ILE A 49 5.01 -23.44 -20.35
N ALA A 50 5.19 -22.12 -20.23
CA ALA A 50 4.92 -21.19 -21.31
C ALA A 50 5.93 -21.35 -22.48
N SER A 51 7.21 -21.54 -22.18
CA SER A 51 8.23 -21.75 -23.21
C SER A 51 8.09 -23.08 -23.94
N SER A 52 7.50 -24.10 -23.30
CA SER A 52 7.26 -25.39 -23.95
C SER A 52 6.32 -25.30 -25.16
N ALA A 53 5.37 -24.35 -25.13
CA ALA A 53 4.48 -24.08 -26.28
C ALA A 53 5.21 -23.46 -27.49
N TYR A 54 6.38 -22.86 -27.26
CA TYR A 54 7.20 -22.18 -28.29
C TYR A 54 8.58 -22.82 -28.42
N TYR A 55 8.69 -24.13 -28.10
CA TYR A 55 9.98 -24.82 -28.04
C TYR A 55 10.75 -24.75 -29.34
N MET A 56 11.99 -24.22 -29.30
CA MET A 56 12.91 -24.12 -30.42
C MET A 56 12.27 -23.51 -31.69
N ALA A 57 11.52 -22.41 -31.53
CA ALA A 57 10.84 -21.72 -32.62
C ALA A 57 11.80 -21.42 -33.80
N PRO A 58 11.52 -21.94 -35.02
CA PRO A 58 12.44 -21.84 -36.15
C PRO A 58 12.58 -20.40 -36.69
N LYS A 59 13.65 -20.12 -37.42
CA LYS A 59 13.88 -18.83 -38.12
C LYS A 59 13.18 -18.82 -39.49
N THR A 60 11.92 -19.24 -39.54
CA THR A 60 11.10 -19.33 -40.75
C THR A 60 9.92 -18.34 -40.66
N ALA A 61 9.17 -18.24 -41.76
CA ALA A 61 7.96 -17.41 -41.82
C ALA A 61 6.97 -17.76 -40.73
N THR A 62 6.69 -19.05 -40.50
CA THR A 62 5.79 -19.52 -39.42
C THR A 62 6.39 -19.28 -38.04
N GLY A 63 7.70 -19.57 -37.88
CA GLY A 63 8.39 -19.39 -36.62
C GLY A 63 8.54 -17.92 -36.20
N SER A 64 8.44 -16.97 -37.11
CA SER A 64 8.44 -15.54 -36.76
C SER A 64 7.24 -15.15 -35.94
N PHE A 65 6.06 -15.72 -36.23
CA PHE A 65 4.86 -15.51 -35.43
C PHE A 65 4.98 -16.12 -34.03
N GLU A 66 5.54 -17.33 -33.93
CA GLU A 66 5.78 -18.01 -32.66
C GLU A 66 6.76 -17.24 -31.77
N ARG A 67 7.91 -16.75 -32.36
CA ARG A 67 8.87 -15.90 -31.64
C ARG A 67 8.25 -14.61 -31.13
N SER A 68 7.49 -13.92 -31.97
CA SER A 68 6.79 -12.70 -31.60
C SER A 68 5.73 -12.96 -30.49
N GLY A 69 5.00 -14.08 -30.60
CA GLY A 69 4.04 -14.52 -29.58
C GLY A 69 4.69 -14.83 -28.24
N ALA A 70 5.87 -15.46 -28.26
CA ALA A 70 6.64 -15.74 -27.06
C ALA A 70 7.10 -14.42 -26.38
N LEU A 71 7.64 -13.47 -27.13
CA LEU A 71 8.03 -12.17 -26.58
C LEU A 71 6.83 -11.43 -25.96
N PHE A 72 5.69 -11.43 -26.63
CA PHE A 72 4.44 -10.88 -26.12
C PHE A 72 4.03 -11.55 -24.81
N PHE A 73 4.05 -12.89 -24.76
CA PHE A 73 3.67 -13.65 -23.58
C PHE A 73 4.56 -13.31 -22.37
N SER A 74 5.86 -13.08 -22.58
CA SER A 74 6.77 -12.69 -21.50
C SER A 74 6.32 -11.40 -20.80
N LEU A 75 5.86 -10.40 -21.55
CA LEU A 75 5.36 -9.14 -20.99
C LEU A 75 3.99 -9.31 -20.30
N VAL A 76 3.10 -10.12 -20.90
CA VAL A 76 1.79 -10.45 -20.31
C VAL A 76 1.94 -11.18 -18.98
N TYR A 77 2.88 -12.14 -18.90
CA TYR A 77 3.17 -12.87 -17.67
C TYR A 77 3.50 -11.92 -16.52
N PHE A 78 4.42 -10.97 -16.72
CA PHE A 78 4.77 -10.00 -15.69
C PHE A 78 3.66 -8.98 -15.41
N THR A 79 2.85 -8.65 -16.41
CA THR A 79 1.67 -7.81 -16.22
C THR A 79 0.64 -8.48 -15.30
N LEU A 80 0.41 -9.78 -15.46
CA LEU A 80 -0.49 -10.55 -14.59
C LEU A 80 0.07 -10.69 -13.16
N ASN A 81 1.38 -10.92 -13.03
CA ASN A 81 2.02 -10.94 -11.70
C ASN A 81 1.87 -9.60 -10.96
N ALA A 82 1.97 -8.48 -11.67
CA ALA A 82 1.85 -7.15 -11.10
C ALA A 82 0.47 -6.85 -10.49
N LEU A 83 -0.59 -7.60 -10.84
CA LEU A 83 -1.91 -7.49 -10.21
C LEU A 83 -1.87 -7.65 -8.69
N THR A 84 -0.94 -8.45 -8.17
CA THR A 84 -0.78 -8.68 -6.73
C THR A 84 -0.39 -7.42 -5.95
N GLU A 85 0.11 -6.38 -6.64
CA GLU A 85 0.48 -5.12 -6.01
C GLU A 85 -0.72 -4.29 -5.55
N VAL A 86 -1.89 -4.46 -6.16
CA VAL A 86 -3.12 -3.76 -5.77
C VAL A 86 -3.54 -4.10 -4.33
N PRO A 87 -3.82 -5.38 -3.98
CA PRO A 87 -4.18 -5.74 -2.61
C PRO A 87 -3.07 -5.43 -1.59
N LYS A 88 -1.79 -5.65 -1.93
CA LYS A 88 -0.67 -5.31 -1.05
C LYS A 88 -0.67 -3.81 -0.69
N THR A 89 -0.86 -2.93 -1.68
CA THR A 89 -0.89 -1.48 -1.47
C THR A 89 -2.06 -1.06 -0.58
N ILE A 90 -3.25 -1.62 -0.79
CA ILE A 90 -4.44 -1.29 -0.01
C ILE A 90 -4.31 -1.78 1.42
N GLN A 91 -3.78 -2.99 1.65
CA GLN A 91 -3.57 -3.56 2.98
C GLN A 91 -2.50 -2.78 3.78
N SER A 92 -1.40 -2.41 3.13
CA SER A 92 -0.33 -1.63 3.78
C SER A 92 -0.76 -0.21 4.15
N ARG A 93 -1.81 0.32 3.54
CA ARG A 93 -2.35 1.66 3.81
C ARG A 93 -2.76 1.86 5.27
N ALA A 94 -3.34 0.85 5.92
CA ALA A 94 -3.76 0.94 7.32
C ALA A 94 -2.57 1.19 8.25
N ILE A 95 -1.45 0.50 8.01
CA ILE A 95 -0.20 0.66 8.76
C ILE A 95 0.40 2.05 8.49
N LEU A 96 0.46 2.44 7.21
CA LEU A 96 0.97 3.75 6.80
C LEU A 96 0.16 4.89 7.42
N LEU A 97 -1.19 4.78 7.42
CA LEU A 97 -2.09 5.77 8.01
C LEU A 97 -1.82 5.94 9.51
N LYS A 98 -1.68 4.82 10.25
CA LYS A 98 -1.30 4.86 11.66
C LYS A 98 0.03 5.58 11.85
N GLN A 99 1.06 5.19 11.11
CA GLN A 99 2.41 5.76 11.22
C GLN A 99 2.47 7.24 10.83
N HIS A 100 1.70 7.65 9.83
CA HIS A 100 1.60 9.05 9.42
C HIS A 100 0.87 9.90 10.48
N ARG A 101 -0.26 9.43 11.01
CA ARG A 101 -1.00 10.13 12.09
C ARG A 101 -0.19 10.26 13.38
N MET A 102 0.69 9.34 13.65
CA MET A 102 1.61 9.39 14.79
C MET A 102 2.84 10.27 14.53
N GLY A 103 2.96 10.88 13.34
CA GLY A 103 4.00 11.86 13.00
C GLY A 103 5.39 11.27 12.80
N TYR A 104 5.53 9.97 12.51
CA TYR A 104 6.84 9.36 12.34
C TYR A 104 7.14 8.79 10.95
N LEU A 105 6.17 8.75 10.04
CA LEU A 105 6.43 8.34 8.66
C LEU A 105 5.64 9.17 7.65
N HIS A 106 6.34 9.76 6.71
CA HIS A 106 5.74 10.47 5.58
C HIS A 106 5.38 9.48 4.47
N PRO A 107 4.21 9.60 3.79
CA PRO A 107 3.81 8.68 2.72
C PRO A 107 4.85 8.57 1.58
N VAL A 108 5.49 9.67 1.21
CA VAL A 108 6.56 9.66 0.18
C VAL A 108 7.74 8.79 0.60
N SER A 109 8.17 8.85 1.88
CA SER A 109 9.26 8.01 2.39
C SER A 109 8.92 6.52 2.33
N PHE A 110 7.66 6.18 2.55
CA PHE A 110 7.18 4.80 2.43
C PHE A 110 7.25 4.29 0.98
N VAL A 111 6.80 5.11 0.00
CA VAL A 111 6.85 4.73 -1.42
C VAL A 111 8.29 4.56 -1.92
N ILE A 112 9.20 5.46 -1.50
CA ILE A 112 10.64 5.35 -1.80
C ILE A 112 11.20 4.02 -1.25
N ALA A 113 10.86 3.70 -0.01
CA ALA A 113 11.34 2.47 0.63
C ALA A 113 10.83 1.21 -0.07
N LEU A 114 9.55 1.19 -0.48
CA LEU A 114 8.99 0.08 -1.26
C LEU A 114 9.69 -0.08 -2.60
N ALA A 115 9.89 1.02 -3.34
CA ALA A 115 10.57 0.98 -4.64
C ALA A 115 12.00 0.44 -4.52
N ILE A 116 12.76 0.87 -3.50
CA ILE A 116 14.13 0.37 -3.26
C ILE A 116 14.12 -1.12 -2.89
N ALA A 117 13.19 -1.54 -2.04
CA ALA A 117 13.11 -2.92 -1.57
C ALA A 117 12.67 -3.92 -2.66
N GLU A 118 11.90 -3.46 -3.64
CA GLU A 118 11.39 -4.28 -4.74
C GLU A 118 12.46 -4.60 -5.80
N VAL A 119 13.39 -3.68 -6.06
CA VAL A 119 14.41 -3.81 -7.11
C VAL A 119 15.13 -5.17 -7.11
N PRO A 120 15.72 -5.67 -6.01
CA PRO A 120 16.44 -6.95 -6.03
C PRO A 120 15.50 -8.15 -6.24
N VAL A 121 14.26 -8.09 -5.76
CA VAL A 121 13.28 -9.17 -5.91
C VAL A 121 12.81 -9.28 -7.35
N THR A 122 12.45 -8.16 -7.97
CA THR A 122 12.03 -8.11 -9.38
C THR A 122 13.17 -8.45 -10.32
N ALA A 123 14.40 -8.03 -10.01
CA ALA A 123 15.58 -8.40 -10.77
C ALA A 123 15.83 -9.92 -10.73
N LEU A 124 15.77 -10.52 -9.53
CA LEU A 124 15.95 -11.97 -9.38
C LEU A 124 14.85 -12.76 -10.11
N GLN A 125 13.58 -12.34 -10.02
CA GLN A 125 12.47 -12.96 -10.75
C GLN A 125 12.67 -12.86 -12.26
N SER A 126 13.10 -11.70 -12.77
CA SER A 126 13.35 -11.49 -14.19
C SER A 126 14.48 -12.37 -14.71
N ILE A 127 15.55 -12.54 -13.92
CA ILE A 127 16.69 -13.43 -14.27
C ILE A 127 16.23 -14.88 -14.29
N VAL A 128 15.53 -15.36 -13.25
CA VAL A 128 15.03 -16.74 -13.17
C VAL A 128 14.09 -17.03 -14.34
N PHE A 129 13.15 -16.12 -14.63
CA PHE A 129 12.26 -16.24 -15.78
C PHE A 129 13.05 -16.33 -17.08
N ALA A 130 13.97 -15.39 -17.32
CA ALA A 130 14.76 -15.35 -18.56
C ALA A 130 15.63 -16.59 -18.76
N CYS A 131 16.27 -17.10 -17.72
CA CYS A 131 17.06 -18.32 -17.80
C CYS A 131 16.24 -19.54 -18.26
N CYS A 132 15.02 -19.67 -17.76
CA CYS A 132 14.14 -20.77 -18.13
C CYS A 132 13.46 -20.55 -19.50
N TYR A 133 13.13 -19.31 -19.83
CA TYR A 133 12.29 -18.97 -20.97
C TYR A 133 13.08 -18.77 -22.25
N TYR A 134 14.14 -17.96 -22.21
CA TYR A 134 14.90 -17.49 -23.37
C TYR A 134 15.55 -18.64 -24.17
N PHE A 135 16.24 -19.51 -23.44
CA PHE A 135 16.97 -20.62 -24.07
C PHE A 135 16.06 -21.75 -24.55
N THR A 136 14.93 -21.96 -23.91
CA THR A 136 13.94 -22.98 -24.29
C THR A 136 13.26 -22.63 -25.61
N ILE A 137 12.97 -21.35 -25.85
CA ILE A 137 12.38 -20.87 -27.11
C ILE A 137 13.43 -20.87 -28.25
N GLY A 138 14.71 -20.76 -27.90
CA GLY A 138 15.78 -20.66 -28.88
C GLY A 138 15.87 -19.28 -29.53
N LEU A 139 15.67 -18.21 -28.73
CA LEU A 139 15.89 -16.83 -29.17
C LEU A 139 17.36 -16.59 -29.54
N GLU A 140 17.72 -15.39 -30.02
CA GLU A 140 19.05 -15.10 -30.52
C GLU A 140 20.15 -15.36 -29.48
N LYS A 141 21.11 -16.23 -29.83
CA LYS A 141 22.06 -16.81 -28.84
C LYS A 141 23.33 -15.95 -28.67
N THR A 142 23.18 -14.65 -28.55
CA THR A 142 24.27 -13.76 -28.15
C THR A 142 24.12 -13.34 -26.67
N ALA A 143 25.25 -13.18 -25.97
CA ALA A 143 25.23 -12.73 -24.58
C ALA A 143 24.63 -11.33 -24.47
N GLY A 144 24.84 -10.46 -25.45
CA GLY A 144 24.26 -9.12 -25.48
C GLY A 144 22.74 -9.15 -25.55
N SER A 145 22.17 -9.92 -26.49
CA SER A 145 20.71 -10.04 -26.66
C SER A 145 20.03 -10.63 -25.44
N PHE A 146 20.67 -11.62 -24.78
CA PHE A 146 20.14 -12.17 -23.53
C PHE A 146 20.05 -11.11 -22.41
N TRP A 147 21.11 -10.35 -22.18
CA TRP A 147 21.11 -9.35 -21.11
C TRP A 147 20.21 -8.14 -21.43
N ILE A 148 20.06 -7.77 -22.71
CA ILE A 148 19.08 -6.77 -23.15
C ILE A 148 17.65 -7.29 -22.86
N PHE A 149 17.35 -8.55 -23.18
CA PHE A 149 16.07 -9.18 -22.86
C PHE A 149 15.78 -9.10 -21.34
N VAL A 150 16.73 -9.54 -20.50
CA VAL A 150 16.60 -9.47 -19.03
C VAL A 150 16.35 -8.04 -18.57
N LEU A 151 17.10 -7.08 -19.09
CA LEU A 151 16.99 -5.67 -18.72
C LEU A 151 15.62 -5.08 -19.09
N ILE A 152 15.15 -5.31 -20.31
CA ILE A 152 13.84 -4.80 -20.76
C ILE A 152 12.71 -5.44 -19.96
N VAL A 153 12.74 -6.75 -19.74
CA VAL A 153 11.74 -7.46 -18.92
C VAL A 153 11.74 -6.93 -17.49
N PHE A 154 12.90 -6.74 -16.89
CA PHE A 154 13.04 -6.19 -15.53
C PHE A 154 12.44 -4.78 -15.42
N VAL A 155 12.80 -3.86 -16.31
CA VAL A 155 12.30 -2.48 -16.27
C VAL A 155 10.81 -2.42 -16.58
N HIS A 156 10.32 -3.25 -17.52
CA HIS A 156 8.90 -3.41 -17.79
C HIS A 156 8.16 -3.90 -16.54
N PHE A 157 8.65 -4.97 -15.88
CA PHE A 157 8.02 -5.52 -14.68
C PHE A 157 7.97 -4.49 -13.54
N THR A 158 9.06 -3.78 -13.28
CA THR A 158 9.11 -2.72 -12.28
C THR A 158 8.14 -1.58 -12.59
N SER A 159 8.03 -1.17 -13.87
CA SER A 159 7.13 -0.11 -14.30
C SER A 159 5.66 -0.52 -14.19
N ILE A 160 5.31 -1.73 -14.63
CA ILE A 160 3.94 -2.23 -14.59
C ILE A 160 3.49 -2.51 -13.14
N SER A 161 4.36 -3.03 -12.28
CA SER A 161 4.10 -3.19 -10.84
C SER A 161 3.79 -1.84 -10.18
N THR A 162 4.54 -0.80 -10.54
CA THR A 162 4.29 0.55 -10.04
C THR A 162 2.98 1.14 -10.57
N LEU A 163 2.59 0.85 -11.81
CA LEU A 163 1.28 1.21 -12.36
C LEU A 163 0.14 0.58 -11.54
N PHE A 164 0.20 -0.73 -11.25
CA PHE A 164 -0.83 -1.39 -10.44
C PHE A 164 -0.82 -0.92 -8.99
N ARG A 165 0.35 -0.61 -8.45
CA ARG A 165 0.48 0.04 -7.13
C ARG A 165 -0.17 1.42 -7.12
N MET A 166 -0.03 2.21 -8.19
CA MET A 166 -0.72 3.48 -8.37
C MET A 166 -2.24 3.28 -8.35
N LEU A 167 -2.77 2.31 -9.11
CA LEU A 167 -4.21 2.00 -9.09
C LEU A 167 -4.69 1.62 -7.68
N GLY A 168 -3.92 0.81 -6.95
CA GLY A 168 -4.19 0.49 -5.55
C GLY A 168 -4.16 1.73 -4.65
N ALA A 169 -3.21 2.65 -4.85
CA ALA A 169 -3.08 3.86 -4.05
C ALA A 169 -4.28 4.83 -4.21
N TRP A 170 -4.85 4.93 -5.39
CA TRP A 170 -6.02 5.78 -5.70
C TRP A 170 -7.37 5.10 -5.44
N SER A 171 -7.39 3.79 -5.17
CA SER A 171 -8.63 3.05 -4.93
C SER A 171 -9.13 3.25 -3.49
N PRO A 172 -10.42 3.54 -3.27
CA PRO A 172 -10.97 3.71 -1.92
C PRO A 172 -11.02 2.40 -1.14
N ASN A 173 -11.27 1.28 -1.81
CA ASN A 173 -11.35 -0.05 -1.19
C ASN A 173 -10.83 -1.14 -2.13
N LEU A 174 -10.65 -2.36 -1.58
CA LEU A 174 -10.09 -3.51 -2.30
C LEU A 174 -10.92 -3.90 -3.54
N ASN A 175 -12.25 -3.90 -3.44
CA ASN A 175 -13.11 -4.33 -4.53
C ASN A 175 -13.00 -3.39 -5.74
N ILE A 176 -13.00 -2.08 -5.51
CA ILE A 176 -12.81 -1.09 -6.57
C ILE A 176 -11.40 -1.17 -7.15
N GLY A 177 -10.39 -1.36 -6.30
CA GLY A 177 -9.01 -1.54 -6.75
C GLY A 177 -8.83 -2.73 -7.69
N LEU A 178 -9.40 -3.87 -7.35
CA LEU A 178 -9.38 -5.07 -8.19
C LEU A 178 -10.17 -4.88 -9.49
N LEU A 179 -11.32 -4.19 -9.44
CA LEU A 179 -12.09 -3.86 -10.64
C LEU A 179 -11.30 -2.97 -11.60
N MET A 180 -10.68 -1.89 -11.09
CA MET A 180 -9.83 -1.00 -11.88
C MET A 180 -8.65 -1.75 -12.51
N ALA A 181 -7.99 -2.61 -11.74
CA ALA A 181 -6.90 -3.45 -12.23
C ALA A 181 -7.38 -4.44 -13.30
N GLY A 182 -8.54 -5.09 -13.09
CA GLY A 182 -9.16 -5.98 -14.06
C GLY A 182 -9.50 -5.30 -15.39
N CYS A 183 -9.90 -4.04 -15.37
CA CYS A 183 -10.11 -3.24 -16.58
C CYS A 183 -8.79 -2.78 -17.22
N ALA A 184 -7.75 -2.52 -16.42
CA ALA A 184 -6.46 -2.07 -16.93
C ALA A 184 -5.70 -3.17 -17.69
N VAL A 185 -5.78 -4.44 -17.25
CA VAL A 185 -5.07 -5.57 -17.88
C VAL A 185 -5.39 -5.73 -19.37
N PRO A 186 -6.67 -5.84 -19.80
CA PRO A 186 -6.99 -5.90 -21.22
C PRO A 186 -6.49 -4.68 -22.01
N MET A 187 -6.60 -3.48 -21.43
CA MET A 187 -6.10 -2.26 -22.07
C MET A 187 -4.59 -2.31 -22.31
N VAL A 188 -3.83 -2.75 -21.31
CA VAL A 188 -2.38 -2.88 -21.39
C VAL A 188 -1.97 -3.97 -22.37
N CYS A 189 -2.66 -5.11 -22.39
CA CYS A 189 -2.33 -6.25 -23.23
C CYS A 189 -2.76 -6.08 -24.69
N LEU A 190 -3.95 -5.54 -24.96
CA LEU A 190 -4.47 -5.40 -26.33
C LEU A 190 -3.76 -4.30 -27.13
N TYR A 191 -3.36 -3.22 -26.47
CA TYR A 191 -2.73 -2.09 -27.16
C TYR A 191 -1.18 -2.17 -27.20
N THR A 192 -0.61 -3.36 -27.10
CA THR A 192 0.85 -3.59 -27.22
C THR A 192 1.41 -3.30 -28.60
N GLY A 193 0.59 -3.39 -29.65
CA GLY A 193 1.04 -3.28 -31.04
C GLY A 193 1.45 -4.62 -31.66
N TYR A 194 1.30 -5.73 -30.92
CA TYR A 194 1.50 -7.10 -31.45
C TYR A 194 0.21 -7.63 -32.09
N ALA A 195 -0.89 -7.65 -31.35
CA ALA A 195 -2.18 -8.12 -31.85
C ALA A 195 -3.31 -7.20 -31.29
N PRO A 196 -3.76 -6.20 -32.07
CA PRO A 196 -3.44 -5.88 -33.47
C PRO A 196 -2.10 -5.14 -33.66
N PRO A 197 -1.46 -5.28 -34.87
CA PRO A 197 -0.26 -4.53 -35.23
C PRO A 197 -0.52 -3.01 -35.27
N VAL A 198 0.52 -2.20 -35.01
CA VAL A 198 0.38 -0.73 -34.96
C VAL A 198 -0.22 -0.12 -36.23
N PRO A 199 0.16 -0.53 -37.46
CA PRO A 199 -0.39 0.05 -38.70
C PRO A 199 -1.90 -0.19 -38.86
N THR A 200 -2.46 -1.25 -38.26
CA THR A 200 -3.87 -1.61 -38.35
C THR A 200 -4.71 -1.06 -37.19
N MET A 201 -4.08 -0.45 -36.18
CA MET A 201 -4.78 0.09 -35.02
C MET A 201 -5.63 1.29 -35.38
N HIS A 202 -6.86 1.31 -34.85
CA HIS A 202 -7.73 2.46 -34.97
C HIS A 202 -7.21 3.68 -34.19
N ARG A 203 -7.25 4.85 -34.79
CA ARG A 203 -6.72 6.10 -34.22
C ARG A 203 -7.34 6.47 -32.87
N TRP A 204 -8.62 6.18 -32.67
CA TRP A 204 -9.32 6.51 -31.42
C TRP A 204 -8.76 5.79 -30.20
N GLY A 205 -8.21 4.58 -30.34
CA GLY A 205 -7.63 3.80 -29.25
C GLY A 205 -6.09 3.93 -29.14
N SER A 206 -5.43 4.51 -30.13
CA SER A 206 -3.97 4.58 -30.19
C SER A 206 -3.33 5.38 -29.04
N TRP A 207 -4.07 6.23 -28.35
CA TRP A 207 -3.59 6.97 -27.19
C TRP A 207 -3.33 6.06 -25.99
N ILE A 208 -4.07 4.94 -25.85
CA ILE A 208 -3.87 3.94 -24.77
C ILE A 208 -2.47 3.36 -24.83
N ARG A 209 -1.94 3.14 -26.04
CA ARG A 209 -0.57 2.69 -26.25
C ARG A 209 0.47 3.62 -25.63
N ARG A 210 0.21 4.93 -25.60
CA ARG A 210 1.14 5.95 -25.09
C ARG A 210 1.19 6.05 -23.55
N ILE A 211 0.18 5.53 -22.88
CA ILE A 211 0.08 5.56 -21.41
C ILE A 211 0.43 4.21 -20.76
N SER A 212 0.91 3.23 -21.52
CA SER A 212 1.30 1.91 -21.01
C SER A 212 2.77 1.64 -21.32
N PRO A 213 3.52 1.03 -20.40
CA PRO A 213 4.93 0.65 -20.65
C PRO A 213 5.06 -0.56 -21.59
N THR A 214 4.01 -1.39 -21.71
CA THR A 214 4.05 -2.66 -22.44
C THR A 214 4.32 -2.52 -23.94
N PRO A 215 3.75 -1.56 -24.68
CA PRO A 215 4.05 -1.37 -26.09
C PRO A 215 5.53 -1.05 -26.36
N PHE A 216 6.14 -0.26 -25.50
CA PHE A 216 7.56 0.09 -25.60
C PHE A 216 8.45 -1.11 -25.24
N GLY A 217 8.05 -1.89 -24.22
CA GLY A 217 8.71 -3.17 -23.92
C GLY A 217 8.63 -4.15 -25.09
N MET A 218 7.47 -4.22 -25.77
CA MET A 218 7.28 -5.09 -26.93
C MET A 218 8.14 -4.66 -28.12
N GLU A 219 8.17 -3.36 -28.47
CA GLU A 219 9.02 -2.82 -29.53
C GLU A 219 10.49 -3.10 -29.24
N ALA A 220 10.95 -2.89 -27.99
CA ALA A 220 12.33 -3.13 -27.61
C ALA A 220 12.72 -4.63 -27.64
N LEU A 221 11.86 -5.54 -27.15
CA LEU A 221 12.11 -6.98 -27.18
C LEU A 221 12.14 -7.52 -28.61
N MET A 222 11.19 -7.11 -29.45
CA MET A 222 11.16 -7.49 -30.85
C MET A 222 12.34 -6.87 -31.60
N GLY A 223 12.70 -5.63 -31.34
CA GLY A 223 13.90 -5.00 -31.89
C GLY A 223 15.16 -5.77 -31.56
N ASN A 224 15.30 -6.22 -30.31
CA ASN A 224 16.45 -7.03 -29.89
C ASN A 224 16.53 -8.40 -30.59
N GLU A 225 15.37 -9.05 -30.80
CA GLU A 225 15.33 -10.37 -31.47
C GLU A 225 15.53 -10.27 -32.97
N TYR A 226 14.87 -9.29 -33.63
CA TYR A 226 14.86 -9.22 -35.10
C TYR A 226 15.96 -8.34 -35.72
N SER A 227 16.86 -7.73 -34.93
CA SER A 227 17.90 -6.81 -35.44
C SER A 227 18.87 -7.48 -36.40
N ASP A 228 19.27 -8.72 -36.09
CA ASP A 228 20.33 -9.42 -36.81
C ASP A 228 19.89 -10.77 -37.42
N ILE A 229 18.59 -11.04 -37.36
CA ILE A 229 18.04 -12.30 -37.87
C ILE A 229 17.60 -12.17 -39.32
N THR A 230 17.87 -13.22 -40.12
CA THR A 230 17.27 -13.43 -41.44
C THR A 230 16.22 -14.53 -41.35
N LEU A 231 15.03 -14.25 -41.81
CA LEU A 231 13.92 -15.19 -41.87
C LEU A 231 13.89 -15.88 -43.21
N HIS A 232 13.79 -17.21 -43.21
CA HIS A 232 13.79 -18.00 -44.43
C HIS A 232 12.38 -18.53 -44.71
N CYS A 233 11.93 -18.49 -45.95
CA CYS A 233 10.73 -19.16 -46.40
C CYS A 233 11.10 -20.55 -46.97
N SER A 234 10.40 -21.58 -46.51
CA SER A 234 10.52 -22.92 -47.07
C SER A 234 10.01 -22.92 -48.52
N PRO A 235 10.54 -23.78 -49.40
CA PRO A 235 10.09 -23.85 -50.79
C PRO A 235 8.58 -24.00 -50.95
N ASP A 236 7.95 -24.75 -50.06
CA ASP A 236 6.50 -24.96 -50.02
C ASP A 236 5.69 -23.72 -49.63
N GLN A 237 6.34 -22.69 -49.10
CA GLN A 237 5.70 -21.43 -48.67
C GLN A 237 5.86 -20.32 -49.72
N LEU A 238 6.67 -20.50 -50.74
CA LEU A 238 6.86 -19.51 -51.80
C LEU A 238 5.61 -19.40 -52.69
N ILE A 239 5.26 -18.18 -53.07
CA ILE A 239 4.07 -17.86 -53.88
C ILE A 239 4.50 -17.13 -55.13
N PRO A 240 4.01 -17.54 -56.36
CA PRO A 240 3.10 -18.66 -56.68
C PRO A 240 3.78 -20.02 -56.54
N HIS A 241 2.99 -21.06 -56.22
CA HIS A 241 3.43 -22.43 -56.02
C HIS A 241 2.71 -23.37 -56.98
N GLY A 242 3.42 -24.30 -57.60
CA GLY A 242 2.84 -25.31 -58.49
C GLY A 242 3.73 -25.63 -59.69
N PRO A 243 3.30 -26.62 -60.55
CA PRO A 243 4.04 -27.00 -61.73
C PRO A 243 4.31 -25.81 -62.67
N GLY A 244 5.57 -25.56 -62.99
CA GLY A 244 5.98 -24.44 -63.88
C GLY A 244 6.41 -23.18 -63.14
N TYR A 245 6.37 -23.15 -61.80
CA TYR A 245 6.85 -22.06 -60.95
C TYR A 245 8.05 -22.47 -60.10
N ASP A 246 9.03 -23.11 -60.74
CA ASP A 246 10.24 -23.60 -60.06
C ASP A 246 11.36 -22.54 -60.02
N ASP A 247 11.17 -21.41 -60.70
CA ASP A 247 12.16 -20.33 -60.72
C ASP A 247 11.90 -19.32 -59.59
N ILE A 248 12.87 -19.20 -58.68
CA ILE A 248 12.81 -18.30 -57.53
C ILE A 248 12.63 -16.82 -57.91
N HIS A 249 13.07 -16.43 -59.14
CA HIS A 249 12.92 -15.06 -59.62
C HIS A 249 11.45 -14.64 -59.79
N ASN A 250 10.56 -15.59 -59.99
CA ASN A 250 9.11 -15.39 -60.17
C ASN A 250 8.31 -15.69 -58.92
N GLN A 251 8.98 -16.08 -57.85
CA GLN A 251 8.38 -16.41 -56.55
C GLN A 251 8.75 -15.37 -55.47
N GLY A 252 7.90 -15.22 -54.50
CA GLY A 252 8.16 -14.39 -53.31
C GLY A 252 7.72 -15.06 -52.03
N CYS A 253 8.28 -14.66 -50.91
CA CYS A 253 7.88 -15.10 -49.58
C CYS A 253 6.58 -14.40 -49.15
N PRO A 254 5.56 -15.10 -48.61
CA PRO A 254 4.31 -14.49 -48.14
C PRO A 254 4.46 -13.78 -46.78
N MET A 255 5.54 -13.04 -46.64
CA MET A 255 5.82 -12.26 -45.41
C MET A 255 5.81 -10.77 -45.72
N ALA A 256 5.41 -9.98 -44.75
CA ALA A 256 5.49 -8.53 -44.85
C ALA A 256 6.98 -8.10 -45.04
N GLY A 257 7.21 -7.24 -46.03
CA GLY A 257 8.56 -6.77 -46.36
C GLY A 257 9.36 -7.70 -47.25
N ALA A 258 8.77 -8.79 -47.80
CA ALA A 258 9.41 -9.65 -48.76
C ALA A 258 9.53 -8.98 -50.13
N HIS A 259 10.58 -9.32 -50.86
CA HIS A 259 10.81 -8.93 -52.27
C HIS A 259 10.69 -10.13 -53.19
N MET A 260 10.19 -9.90 -54.41
CA MET A 260 10.16 -10.93 -55.42
C MET A 260 11.58 -11.36 -55.78
N GLY A 261 11.79 -12.66 -55.98
CA GLY A 261 13.09 -13.23 -56.25
C GLY A 261 13.95 -13.55 -55.03
N SER A 262 13.42 -13.41 -53.82
CA SER A 262 14.12 -13.75 -52.59
C SER A 262 13.29 -14.65 -51.69
N ALA A 263 13.90 -15.74 -51.23
CA ALA A 263 13.34 -16.62 -50.18
C ALA A 263 13.68 -16.13 -48.76
N GLU A 264 14.43 -15.04 -48.64
CA GLU A 264 14.91 -14.50 -47.38
C GLU A 264 14.33 -13.10 -47.15
N VAL A 265 13.97 -12.82 -45.88
CA VAL A 265 13.48 -11.52 -45.45
C VAL A 265 14.30 -11.07 -44.24
N SER A 266 14.85 -9.86 -44.31
CA SER A 266 15.52 -9.27 -43.15
C SER A 266 14.54 -9.08 -42.00
N GLY A 267 14.93 -9.47 -40.79
CA GLY A 267 14.11 -9.27 -39.59
C GLY A 267 13.73 -7.81 -39.35
N LYS A 268 14.63 -6.85 -39.66
CA LYS A 268 14.33 -5.40 -39.55
C LYS A 268 13.20 -4.98 -40.50
N THR A 269 13.24 -5.46 -41.76
CA THR A 269 12.21 -5.16 -42.77
C THR A 269 10.87 -5.77 -42.36
N TYR A 270 10.90 -7.03 -41.91
CA TYR A 270 9.71 -7.70 -41.41
C TYR A 270 9.08 -6.95 -40.22
N LEU A 271 9.90 -6.57 -39.24
CA LEU A 271 9.48 -5.85 -38.04
C LEU A 271 8.77 -4.52 -38.37
N THR A 272 9.38 -3.75 -39.29
CA THR A 272 8.84 -2.44 -39.70
C THR A 272 7.56 -2.59 -40.51
N SER A 273 7.54 -3.53 -41.47
CA SER A 273 6.40 -3.73 -42.37
C SER A 273 5.21 -4.38 -41.69
N GLN A 274 5.43 -5.35 -40.83
CA GLN A 274 4.35 -6.09 -40.13
C GLN A 274 3.80 -5.35 -38.93
N TYR A 275 4.69 -4.84 -38.07
CA TYR A 275 4.30 -4.29 -36.76
C TYR A 275 4.44 -2.77 -36.66
N GLY A 276 5.18 -2.14 -37.57
CA GLY A 276 5.51 -0.72 -37.52
C GLY A 276 6.50 -0.40 -36.38
N PHE A 277 7.29 -1.38 -35.93
CA PHE A 277 8.34 -1.24 -34.94
C PHE A 277 9.71 -1.05 -35.61
N HIS A 278 10.62 -0.37 -34.89
CA HIS A 278 11.96 -0.08 -35.38
C HIS A 278 13.01 -0.65 -34.42
N ALA A 279 13.87 -1.52 -34.93
CA ALA A 279 14.92 -2.17 -34.13
C ALA A 279 15.92 -1.18 -33.49
N GLU A 280 16.04 0.03 -34.03
CA GLU A 280 16.95 1.07 -33.54
C GLU A 280 16.44 1.76 -32.24
N ASN A 281 15.16 1.55 -31.90
CA ASN A 281 14.50 2.26 -30.83
C ASN A 281 14.67 1.62 -29.43
N ILE A 282 15.41 0.51 -29.30
CA ILE A 282 15.55 -0.25 -28.04
C ILE A 282 15.87 0.66 -26.84
N TRP A 283 16.89 1.52 -26.98
CA TRP A 283 17.31 2.39 -25.89
C TRP A 283 16.38 3.59 -25.66
N ARG A 284 15.72 4.08 -26.72
CA ARG A 284 14.66 5.07 -26.60
C ARG A 284 13.50 4.52 -25.78
N ASP A 285 13.06 3.31 -26.08
CA ASP A 285 11.92 2.66 -25.43
C ASP A 285 12.23 2.29 -23.98
N PHE A 286 13.44 1.83 -23.72
CA PHE A 286 13.96 1.67 -22.35
C PHE A 286 13.86 2.98 -21.56
N GLY A 287 14.30 4.09 -22.14
CA GLY A 287 14.20 5.42 -21.50
C GLY A 287 12.76 5.85 -21.25
N ILE A 288 11.84 5.58 -22.20
CA ILE A 288 10.41 5.89 -22.04
C ILE A 288 9.80 5.08 -20.89
N ILE A 289 10.11 3.79 -20.78
CA ILE A 289 9.62 2.93 -19.69
C ILE A 289 10.10 3.46 -18.32
N LEU A 290 11.36 3.91 -18.22
CA LEU A 290 11.88 4.53 -16.98
C LEU A 290 11.16 5.84 -16.63
N VAL A 291 10.87 6.69 -17.62
CA VAL A 291 10.09 7.92 -17.38
C VAL A 291 8.67 7.58 -16.92
N MET A 292 8.02 6.60 -17.54
CA MET A 292 6.70 6.12 -17.12
C MET A 292 6.74 5.58 -15.69
N TRP A 293 7.75 4.76 -15.36
CA TRP A 293 7.95 4.27 -13.99
C TRP A 293 8.01 5.44 -12.99
N PHE A 294 8.79 6.47 -13.30
CA PHE A 294 8.90 7.65 -12.43
C PHE A 294 7.58 8.41 -12.28
N ILE A 295 6.81 8.58 -13.37
CA ILE A 295 5.48 9.21 -13.33
C ILE A 295 4.54 8.40 -12.43
N TYR A 296 4.46 7.08 -12.59
CA TYR A 296 3.61 6.22 -11.75
C TYR A 296 4.06 6.22 -10.30
N PHE A 297 5.37 6.27 -10.06
CA PHE A 297 5.93 6.41 -8.71
C PHE A 297 5.46 7.71 -8.03
N VAL A 298 5.53 8.84 -8.72
CA VAL A 298 5.04 10.13 -8.19
C VAL A 298 3.53 10.09 -7.95
N LEU A 299 2.75 9.56 -8.90
CA LEU A 299 1.30 9.42 -8.77
C LEU A 299 0.92 8.48 -7.61
N THR A 300 1.69 7.43 -7.36
CA THR A 300 1.50 6.54 -6.20
C THR A 300 1.72 7.31 -4.89
N ALA A 301 2.80 8.10 -4.80
CA ALA A 301 3.10 8.90 -3.63
C ALA A 301 2.01 9.96 -3.35
N VAL A 302 1.52 10.62 -4.39
CA VAL A 302 0.40 11.57 -4.29
C VAL A 302 -0.89 10.84 -3.87
N GLY A 303 -1.22 9.72 -4.51
CA GLY A 303 -2.42 8.93 -4.19
C GLY A 303 -2.45 8.47 -2.74
N LEU A 304 -1.35 7.91 -2.23
CA LEU A 304 -1.24 7.54 -0.83
C LEU A 304 -1.34 8.75 0.11
N SER A 305 -0.76 9.90 -0.25
CA SER A 305 -0.83 11.11 0.56
C SER A 305 -2.26 11.68 0.63
N VAL A 306 -3.02 11.63 -0.47
CA VAL A 306 -4.42 12.07 -0.52
C VAL A 306 -5.31 11.10 0.25
N MET A 307 -5.19 9.80 -0.03
CA MET A 307 -6.03 8.79 0.60
C MET A 307 -5.75 8.60 2.09
N THR A 308 -4.55 8.90 2.58
CA THR A 308 -4.27 8.95 4.03
C THR A 308 -4.98 10.12 4.71
N ARG A 309 -5.25 11.21 4.01
CA ARG A 309 -6.07 12.31 4.54
C ARG A 309 -7.55 11.96 4.55
N GLU A 310 -8.06 11.39 3.45
CA GLU A 310 -9.49 11.06 3.29
C GLU A 310 -9.94 9.83 4.09
N SER A 311 -9.07 8.84 4.31
CA SER A 311 -9.38 7.64 5.13
C SER A 311 -9.61 7.96 6.60
N SER A 312 -9.46 9.21 6.99
CA SER A 312 -9.95 9.74 8.26
C SER A 312 -11.48 9.85 8.30
N ALA A 313 -12.15 9.90 7.11
CA ALA A 313 -13.59 9.77 7.01
C ALA A 313 -14.00 8.36 7.44
N SER A 314 -14.40 8.23 8.68
CA SER A 314 -15.04 7.02 9.18
C SER A 314 -16.22 6.68 8.25
N ASN A 315 -16.07 5.62 7.45
CA ASN A 315 -17.19 5.00 6.73
C ASN A 315 -18.18 4.32 7.72
N GLY A 316 -18.15 4.68 8.97
CA GLY A 316 -19.14 4.27 9.95
C GLY A 316 -20.50 4.86 9.59
N ARG A 317 -21.43 4.01 9.14
CA ARG A 317 -22.83 4.42 9.02
C ARG A 317 -23.30 4.84 10.40
N VAL A 318 -23.51 6.14 10.60
CA VAL A 318 -24.07 6.66 11.83
C VAL A 318 -25.58 6.46 11.78
N TYR A 319 -26.09 5.51 12.53
CA TYR A 319 -27.52 5.29 12.66
C TYR A 319 -28.12 6.24 13.68
N LYS A 320 -29.29 6.80 13.37
CA LYS A 320 -30.05 7.62 14.30
C LYS A 320 -30.50 6.72 15.47
N ARG A 321 -30.33 7.17 16.71
CA ARG A 321 -30.76 6.41 17.90
C ARG A 321 -32.27 6.16 17.78
N GLY A 322 -32.70 4.88 17.73
CA GLY A 322 -34.11 4.49 17.53
C GLY A 322 -34.52 4.14 16.10
N ALA A 323 -33.62 4.25 15.11
CA ALA A 323 -33.86 3.65 13.79
C ALA A 323 -33.62 2.14 13.87
N THR A 324 -34.68 1.37 13.91
CA THR A 324 -34.63 -0.08 13.67
C THR A 324 -34.01 -0.29 12.30
N SER A 325 -32.87 -0.96 12.23
CA SER A 325 -32.28 -1.40 10.98
C SER A 325 -33.25 -2.38 10.32
N GLY A 326 -33.92 -1.96 9.25
CA GLY A 326 -34.71 -2.84 8.41
C GLY A 326 -33.81 -3.79 7.64
N VAL A 327 -33.06 -4.64 8.34
CA VAL A 327 -32.50 -5.86 7.78
C VAL A 327 -33.58 -6.90 7.91
N HIS A 328 -34.40 -7.04 6.87
CA HIS A 328 -35.19 -8.23 6.67
C HIS A 328 -34.22 -9.41 6.56
N ASP A 329 -34.07 -10.17 7.63
CA ASP A 329 -33.55 -11.52 7.59
C ASP A 329 -34.70 -12.44 7.15
N PRO A 330 -34.62 -13.09 5.96
CA PRO A 330 -35.72 -13.92 5.45
C PRO A 330 -35.94 -15.21 6.24
N ARG A 331 -35.26 -15.44 7.36
CA ARG A 331 -35.27 -16.69 8.14
C ARG A 331 -36.03 -16.67 9.46
N THR A 332 -36.71 -15.54 9.80
CA THR A 332 -37.43 -15.43 11.10
C THR A 332 -38.92 -15.20 10.96
N ASN A 333 -39.58 -15.71 9.92
CA ASN A 333 -41.02 -15.55 9.73
C ASN A 333 -41.90 -16.65 10.34
N ASP A 334 -41.40 -17.49 11.25
CA ASP A 334 -42.23 -18.63 11.75
C ASP A 334 -42.41 -18.71 13.28
N VAL A 335 -42.13 -17.72 14.10
CA VAL A 335 -42.33 -17.81 15.57
C VAL A 335 -42.93 -16.58 16.24
N GLU A 336 -43.63 -15.70 15.56
CA GLU A 336 -44.28 -14.56 16.22
C GLU A 336 -45.77 -14.41 15.89
N ASN A 337 -46.54 -15.47 16.20
CA ASN A 337 -48.00 -15.41 16.25
C ASN A 337 -48.53 -16.21 17.43
N GLN A 338 -48.18 -15.82 18.67
CA GLN A 338 -48.93 -16.18 19.89
C GLN A 338 -48.31 -15.47 21.10
N ALA A 339 -48.75 -14.27 21.40
CA ALA A 339 -48.90 -13.70 22.75
C ALA A 339 -49.30 -12.23 22.70
N GLU A 340 -50.49 -11.92 22.25
CA GLU A 340 -51.15 -10.68 22.68
C GLU A 340 -51.75 -10.93 24.07
N GLY A 341 -51.09 -10.40 25.09
CA GLY A 341 -51.57 -10.33 26.46
C GLY A 341 -51.25 -8.92 26.99
N GLU A 342 -52.29 -8.12 27.10
CA GLU A 342 -52.26 -6.77 27.68
C GLU A 342 -51.62 -6.77 29.08
N ILE A 343 -50.54 -5.99 29.26
CA ILE A 343 -50.11 -5.54 30.59
C ILE A 343 -49.97 -4.01 30.57
N LYS A 344 -50.98 -3.35 31.08
CA LYS A 344 -50.95 -1.91 31.45
C LYS A 344 -49.98 -1.71 32.63
N PRO A 345 -49.03 -0.78 32.57
CA PRO A 345 -48.25 -0.45 33.76
C PRO A 345 -49.07 0.46 34.69
N LYS A 346 -49.32 -0.02 35.89
CA LYS A 346 -49.79 0.81 37.02
C LYS A 346 -48.68 1.74 37.46
N ALA A 347 -48.98 3.03 37.41
CA ALA A 347 -48.19 4.06 38.08
C ALA A 347 -48.33 3.86 39.61
N ASN A 348 -47.22 3.63 40.27
CA ASN A 348 -47.12 3.85 41.72
C ASN A 348 -46.14 4.99 41.99
N SER A 349 -46.72 6.09 42.36
CA SER A 349 -46.08 7.25 42.95
C SER A 349 -45.52 6.89 44.35
N SER A 350 -44.23 6.97 44.50
CA SER A 350 -43.60 7.25 45.80
C SER A 350 -42.37 8.10 45.52
N ALA A 351 -42.58 9.39 45.46
CA ALA A 351 -41.54 10.39 45.48
C ALA A 351 -40.99 10.45 46.93
N SER A 352 -39.80 9.89 47.15
CA SER A 352 -38.95 10.30 48.24
C SER A 352 -37.92 11.27 47.71
N SER A 353 -38.07 12.51 48.11
CA SER A 353 -37.17 13.64 47.93
C SER A 353 -35.76 13.31 48.45
N LEU A 354 -34.83 13.04 47.56
CA LEU A 354 -33.41 13.30 47.78
C LEU A 354 -33.08 14.55 46.97
N THR A 355 -33.15 15.67 47.64
CA THR A 355 -32.57 16.94 47.21
C THR A 355 -31.05 16.72 47.20
N GLU A 356 -30.54 16.28 46.10
CA GLU A 356 -29.12 16.26 45.87
C GLU A 356 -28.69 17.69 45.64
N GLN A 357 -27.95 18.22 46.60
CA GLN A 357 -27.25 19.48 46.48
C GLN A 357 -26.37 19.40 45.26
N VAL A 358 -26.81 20.03 44.15
CA VAL A 358 -25.91 20.45 43.09
C VAL A 358 -24.97 21.43 43.76
N ALA A 359 -23.82 20.93 44.20
CA ALA A 359 -22.70 21.78 44.55
C ALA A 359 -22.42 22.62 43.33
N ASP A 360 -22.68 23.90 43.48
CA ASP A 360 -22.28 24.96 42.58
C ASP A 360 -20.77 24.80 42.37
N VAL A 361 -20.37 24.14 41.27
CA VAL A 361 -18.98 24.03 40.87
C VAL A 361 -18.64 25.41 40.36
N THR A 362 -18.34 26.29 41.30
CA THR A 362 -17.57 27.50 41.02
C THR A 362 -16.41 27.04 40.12
N VAL A 363 -16.42 27.51 38.91
CA VAL A 363 -15.31 27.34 37.93
C VAL A 363 -14.06 27.82 38.66
N ALA A 364 -13.30 26.89 39.22
CA ALA A 364 -12.05 27.19 39.85
C ALA A 364 -11.19 27.93 38.82
N GLU A 365 -10.57 29.00 39.28
CA GLU A 365 -9.59 29.76 38.49
C GLU A 365 -8.64 28.80 37.75
N PRO A 366 -8.19 29.13 36.53
CA PRO A 366 -7.36 28.25 35.75
C PRO A 366 -6.16 27.81 36.60
N VAL A 367 -6.07 26.51 36.87
CA VAL A 367 -4.97 25.91 37.62
C VAL A 367 -3.72 26.10 36.78
N SER A 368 -2.96 27.16 37.10
CA SER A 368 -1.66 27.42 36.53
C SER A 368 -0.64 26.52 37.22
N GLY A 369 -0.25 25.45 36.56
CA GLY A 369 0.83 24.53 36.97
C GLY A 369 1.55 24.01 35.73
N GLU A 370 2.84 23.79 35.86
CA GLU A 370 3.62 23.15 34.78
C GLU A 370 3.03 21.77 34.47
N GLY A 371 2.79 21.48 33.15
CA GLY A 371 2.30 20.18 32.69
C GLY A 371 0.78 19.99 32.75
N VAL A 372 -0.03 21.00 33.06
CA VAL A 372 -1.51 20.89 33.09
C VAL A 372 -2.07 20.97 31.65
N PHE A 373 -2.88 19.98 31.29
CA PHE A 373 -3.66 20.01 30.06
C PHE A 373 -5.10 20.42 30.35
N VAL A 374 -5.59 21.46 29.67
CA VAL A 374 -6.94 21.99 29.82
C VAL A 374 -7.66 21.98 28.49
N PHE A 375 -8.90 21.51 28.49
CA PHE A 375 -9.81 21.63 27.34
C PHE A 375 -11.09 22.33 27.81
N LYS A 376 -11.47 23.39 27.11
CA LYS A 376 -12.58 24.26 27.50
C LYS A 376 -13.53 24.48 26.34
N ASP A 377 -14.83 24.33 26.62
CA ASP A 377 -15.97 24.58 25.71
C ASP A 377 -15.79 23.82 24.36
N VAL A 378 -15.34 22.56 24.45
CA VAL A 378 -15.03 21.75 23.26
C VAL A 378 -16.32 21.28 22.61
N ASN A 379 -16.53 21.75 21.40
CA ASN A 379 -17.60 21.35 20.50
C ASN A 379 -17.01 20.65 19.27
N TYR A 380 -17.66 19.59 18.81
CA TYR A 380 -17.19 18.87 17.63
C TYR A 380 -18.37 18.58 16.69
N PHE A 381 -18.22 19.01 15.43
CA PHE A 381 -19.22 18.92 14.38
C PHE A 381 -18.70 18.07 13.22
N VAL A 382 -19.56 17.20 12.69
CA VAL A 382 -19.27 16.37 11.51
C VAL A 382 -20.38 16.53 10.47
N LYS A 383 -20.03 16.43 9.20
CA LYS A 383 -21.01 16.38 8.13
C LYS A 383 -21.42 14.93 7.86
N VAL A 384 -22.69 14.61 8.07
CA VAL A 384 -23.26 13.28 7.80
C VAL A 384 -24.40 13.45 6.78
N ALA A 385 -24.26 12.82 5.63
CA ALA A 385 -25.22 12.90 4.53
C ALA A 385 -25.58 14.35 4.10
N GLY A 386 -24.61 15.28 4.19
CA GLY A 386 -24.79 16.69 3.82
C GLY A 386 -25.28 17.60 4.96
N GLU A 387 -25.73 17.05 6.10
CA GLU A 387 -26.13 17.80 7.28
C GLU A 387 -24.99 17.86 8.30
N GLU A 388 -24.80 19.02 8.93
CA GLU A 388 -23.87 19.19 10.03
C GLU A 388 -24.48 18.64 11.32
N ARG A 389 -23.78 17.71 11.96
CA ARG A 389 -24.20 17.08 13.21
C ARG A 389 -23.19 17.33 14.31
N GLN A 390 -23.65 17.83 15.44
CA GLN A 390 -22.83 18.01 16.64
C GLN A 390 -22.71 16.68 17.39
N LEU A 391 -21.47 16.25 17.64
CA LEU A 391 -21.16 15.02 18.39
C LEU A 391 -20.67 15.30 19.81
N LEU A 392 -19.99 16.43 20.03
CA LEU A 392 -19.60 16.92 21.36
C LEU A 392 -20.21 18.29 21.56
N ASN A 393 -20.75 18.53 22.74
CA ASN A 393 -21.41 19.77 23.10
C ASN A 393 -20.84 20.28 24.41
N ASP A 394 -20.12 21.40 24.35
CA ASP A 394 -19.64 22.21 25.48
C ASP A 394 -18.89 21.41 26.55
N VAL A 395 -17.91 20.58 26.11
CA VAL A 395 -17.18 19.71 27.03
C VAL A 395 -15.97 20.44 27.60
N THR A 396 -15.91 20.55 28.91
CA THR A 396 -14.82 21.22 29.65
C THR A 396 -14.19 20.27 30.65
N GLY A 397 -12.87 20.29 30.79
CA GLY A 397 -12.13 19.48 31.74
C GLY A 397 -10.64 19.77 31.74
N TYR A 398 -9.91 19.09 32.64
CA TYR A 398 -8.47 19.21 32.73
C TYR A 398 -7.81 17.90 33.17
N VAL A 399 -6.52 17.77 32.87
CA VAL A 399 -5.66 16.63 33.28
C VAL A 399 -4.43 17.21 33.97
N LYS A 400 -4.12 16.73 35.17
CA LYS A 400 -2.95 17.14 35.95
C LYS A 400 -1.76 16.21 35.67
N PRO A 401 -0.52 16.72 35.72
CA PRO A 401 0.68 15.89 35.56
C PRO A 401 0.78 14.84 36.68
N GLY A 402 1.32 13.67 36.35
CA GLY A 402 1.49 12.56 37.31
C GLY A 402 0.18 11.90 37.79
N GLN A 403 -0.97 12.23 37.18
CA GLN A 403 -2.27 11.67 37.56
C GLN A 403 -2.91 10.90 36.40
N LEU A 404 -3.38 9.69 36.68
CA LEU A 404 -4.22 8.93 35.79
C LEU A 404 -5.66 9.47 35.80
N THR A 405 -6.16 9.96 34.69
CA THR A 405 -7.53 10.45 34.54
C THR A 405 -8.36 9.44 33.73
N ALA A 406 -9.43 8.91 34.32
CA ALA A 406 -10.34 7.98 33.67
C ALA A 406 -11.52 8.70 33.03
N LEU A 407 -11.69 8.54 31.70
CA LEU A 407 -12.85 9.00 30.94
C LEU A 407 -13.91 7.90 30.92
N MET A 408 -14.97 8.07 31.69
CA MET A 408 -16.04 7.08 31.89
C MET A 408 -17.36 7.52 31.24
N GLY A 409 -18.18 6.56 30.85
CA GLY A 409 -19.50 6.82 30.25
C GLY A 409 -20.05 5.62 29.51
N ALA A 410 -21.33 5.63 29.16
CA ALA A 410 -22.00 4.58 28.40
C ALA A 410 -21.41 4.41 27.00
N SER A 411 -21.63 3.25 26.37
CA SER A 411 -21.25 3.06 24.94
C SER A 411 -22.01 4.08 24.07
N GLY A 412 -21.29 4.72 23.14
CA GLY A 412 -21.85 5.78 22.31
C GLY A 412 -21.95 7.16 22.96
N ALA A 413 -21.46 7.35 24.19
CA ALA A 413 -21.47 8.66 24.87
C ALA A 413 -20.44 9.66 24.32
N GLY A 414 -19.66 9.30 23.28
CA GLY A 414 -18.67 10.20 22.67
C GLY A 414 -17.26 10.13 23.26
N LYS A 415 -16.94 9.15 24.14
CA LYS A 415 -15.62 9.03 24.79
C LYS A 415 -14.44 9.01 23.81
N SER A 416 -14.45 8.08 22.87
CA SER A 416 -13.38 7.99 21.85
C SER A 416 -13.35 9.23 20.95
N THR A 417 -14.54 9.81 20.66
CA THR A 417 -14.64 11.07 19.91
C THR A 417 -13.96 12.21 20.66
N LEU A 418 -14.23 12.34 21.97
CA LEU A 418 -13.57 13.34 22.81
C LEU A 418 -12.06 13.11 22.85
N LEU A 419 -11.62 11.86 23.12
CA LEU A 419 -10.20 11.51 23.21
C LEU A 419 -9.44 11.87 21.94
N GLU A 420 -9.99 11.52 20.76
CA GLU A 420 -9.40 11.84 19.47
C GLU A 420 -9.42 13.35 19.17
N THR A 421 -10.48 14.06 19.59
CA THR A 421 -10.60 15.52 19.39
C THR A 421 -9.58 16.29 20.22
N ILE A 422 -9.47 16.00 21.53
CA ILE A 422 -8.53 16.70 22.42
C ILE A 422 -7.07 16.33 22.16
N SER A 423 -6.81 15.15 21.60
CA SER A 423 -5.46 14.76 21.17
C SER A 423 -5.04 15.37 19.81
N GLY A 424 -5.92 16.13 19.15
CA GLY A 424 -5.67 16.73 17.85
C GLY A 424 -5.57 15.71 16.70
N ARG A 425 -6.12 14.48 16.88
CA ARG A 425 -6.02 13.39 15.88
C ARG A 425 -7.25 13.25 14.99
N LYS A 426 -8.29 14.07 15.22
CA LYS A 426 -9.43 14.19 14.28
C LYS A 426 -9.00 15.03 13.09
N SER A 427 -9.11 14.46 11.92
CA SER A 427 -8.80 15.10 10.63
C SER A 427 -10.05 15.59 9.91
N GLU A 428 -11.24 15.18 10.34
CA GLU A 428 -12.52 15.55 9.76
C GLU A 428 -13.36 16.32 10.76
N GLY A 429 -14.31 17.07 10.21
CA GLY A 429 -15.20 17.88 11.02
C GLY A 429 -14.57 19.20 11.45
N ARG A 430 -15.32 19.91 12.27
CA ARG A 430 -14.95 21.21 12.82
C ARG A 430 -14.92 21.11 14.34
N THR A 431 -13.78 21.44 14.92
CA THR A 431 -13.63 21.53 16.39
C THR A 431 -13.66 23.00 16.79
N GLU A 432 -14.45 23.33 17.78
CA GLU A 432 -14.51 24.64 18.43
C GLU A 432 -14.14 24.47 19.92
N GLY A 433 -13.74 25.54 20.56
CA GLY A 433 -13.28 25.55 21.93
C GLY A 433 -11.78 25.79 22.05
N SER A 434 -11.26 25.68 23.26
CA SER A 434 -9.85 25.95 23.58
C SER A 434 -9.16 24.72 24.12
N LEU A 435 -8.04 24.36 23.53
CA LEU A 435 -7.14 23.31 24.01
C LEU A 435 -5.82 23.96 24.42
N LEU A 436 -5.43 23.78 25.67
CA LEU A 436 -4.27 24.44 26.27
C LEU A 436 -3.37 23.41 26.95
N PHE A 437 -2.08 23.53 26.77
CA PHE A 437 -1.06 22.80 27.52
C PHE A 437 -0.08 23.82 28.12
N ASP A 438 0.15 23.78 29.40
CA ASP A 438 0.93 24.81 30.14
C ASP A 438 0.47 26.24 29.81
N ASN A 439 -0.84 26.46 29.78
CA ASN A 439 -1.47 27.73 29.47
C ASN A 439 -1.14 28.29 28.07
N ARG A 440 -0.68 27.44 27.14
CA ARG A 440 -0.42 27.78 25.73
C ARG A 440 -1.37 27.00 24.83
N TYR A 441 -1.85 27.65 23.78
CA TYR A 441 -2.64 26.95 22.76
C TYR A 441 -1.83 25.85 22.10
N LEU A 442 -2.49 24.73 21.81
CA LEU A 442 -1.86 23.61 21.12
C LEU A 442 -1.41 24.03 19.72
N ASP A 443 -0.18 23.69 19.39
CA ASP A 443 0.38 23.86 18.06
C ASP A 443 0.50 22.51 17.32
N ASN A 444 0.88 22.55 16.07
CA ASN A 444 1.07 21.34 15.25
C ASN A 444 2.18 20.40 15.81
N THR A 445 2.98 20.86 16.76
CA THR A 445 4.06 20.09 17.37
C THR A 445 3.60 19.30 18.58
N PHE A 446 2.42 19.62 19.14
CA PHE A 446 1.87 18.94 20.30
C PHE A 446 1.71 17.43 20.08
N SER A 447 1.36 17.01 18.85
CA SER A 447 1.26 15.60 18.48
C SER A 447 2.55 14.80 18.67
N ARG A 448 3.73 15.46 18.69
CA ARG A 448 5.02 14.82 18.96
C ARG A 448 5.24 14.55 20.44
N SER A 449 4.66 15.40 21.29
CA SER A 449 4.80 15.31 22.74
C SER A 449 3.76 14.37 23.36
N CYS A 450 2.82 13.85 22.55
CA CYS A 450 1.76 12.96 22.99
C CYS A 450 1.87 11.56 22.42
N GLY A 451 1.62 10.55 23.26
CA GLY A 451 1.34 9.18 22.83
C GLY A 451 -0.17 8.93 22.68
N PHE A 452 -0.57 8.07 21.75
CA PHE A 452 -1.97 7.70 21.56
C PHE A 452 -2.11 6.21 21.22
N CYS A 453 -2.62 5.43 22.14
CA CYS A 453 -2.94 4.02 21.93
C CYS A 453 -4.34 3.87 21.34
N MET A 454 -4.41 3.47 20.09
CA MET A 454 -5.68 3.25 19.39
C MET A 454 -6.43 2.03 19.92
N GLN A 455 -7.75 2.01 19.75
CA GLN A 455 -8.58 0.85 20.03
C GLN A 455 -8.15 -0.38 19.25
N GLN A 456 -7.84 -0.21 17.93
CA GLN A 456 -7.33 -1.30 17.08
C GLN A 456 -5.81 -1.36 17.08
N ASP A 457 -5.27 -2.56 17.31
CA ASP A 457 -3.84 -2.82 17.31
C ASP A 457 -3.33 -3.11 15.90
N VAL A 458 -3.01 -2.04 15.16
CA VAL A 458 -2.47 -2.12 13.80
C VAL A 458 -0.95 -2.12 13.84
N HIS A 459 -0.33 -3.23 13.50
CA HIS A 459 1.13 -3.42 13.45
C HIS A 459 1.54 -4.19 12.20
N GLU A 460 2.83 -4.14 11.89
CA GLU A 460 3.42 -4.99 10.86
C GLU A 460 3.49 -6.43 11.37
N PRO A 461 2.76 -7.38 10.79
CA PRO A 461 2.62 -8.72 11.35
C PRO A 461 3.93 -9.52 11.34
N LEU A 462 4.81 -9.26 10.38
CA LEU A 462 6.10 -9.94 10.21
C LEU A 462 7.24 -9.30 10.99
N ALA A 463 7.02 -8.15 11.65
CA ALA A 463 8.00 -7.55 12.55
C ALA A 463 8.03 -8.30 13.89
N THR A 464 9.21 -8.35 14.54
CA THR A 464 9.27 -8.78 15.94
C THR A 464 8.81 -7.68 16.88
N VAL A 465 8.49 -8.04 18.12
CA VAL A 465 8.12 -7.07 19.16
C VAL A 465 9.23 -6.04 19.33
N ARG A 466 10.48 -6.48 19.51
CA ARG A 466 11.66 -5.61 19.63
C ARG A 466 11.84 -4.68 18.44
N GLU A 467 11.64 -5.16 17.22
CA GLU A 467 11.74 -4.33 16.01
C GLU A 467 10.64 -3.26 15.94
N ALA A 468 9.42 -3.59 16.35
CA ALA A 468 8.31 -2.64 16.35
C ALA A 468 8.57 -1.48 17.32
N LEU A 469 9.07 -1.79 18.53
CA LEU A 469 9.42 -0.79 19.54
C LEU A 469 10.64 0.03 19.10
N SER A 470 11.69 -0.63 18.61
CA SER A 470 12.92 0.03 18.13
C SER A 470 12.61 0.99 16.99
N PHE A 471 11.78 0.58 16.03
CA PHE A 471 11.38 1.45 14.92
C PHE A 471 10.71 2.74 15.42
N SER A 472 9.81 2.64 16.40
CA SER A 472 9.19 3.81 17.01
C SER A 472 10.21 4.71 17.71
N ALA A 473 11.12 4.13 18.51
CA ALA A 473 12.17 4.88 19.19
C ALA A 473 13.07 5.64 18.20
N PHE A 474 13.55 4.97 17.13
CA PHE A 474 14.43 5.59 16.13
C PHE A 474 13.75 6.69 15.33
N MET A 475 12.44 6.56 15.07
CA MET A 475 11.71 7.51 14.23
C MET A 475 11.18 8.72 15.03
N ARG A 476 10.87 8.56 16.31
CA ARG A 476 10.14 9.57 17.12
C ARG A 476 10.99 10.24 18.19
N GLN A 477 12.03 9.59 18.71
CA GLN A 477 12.95 10.23 19.66
C GLN A 477 13.85 11.25 18.96
N THR A 478 14.27 12.28 19.69
CA THR A 478 15.11 13.35 19.20
C THR A 478 16.47 12.85 18.68
N ALA A 479 17.12 13.64 17.82
CA ALA A 479 18.45 13.32 17.30
C ALA A 479 19.56 13.44 18.38
N GLU A 480 19.27 14.05 19.51
CA GLU A 480 20.17 14.20 20.65
C GLU A 480 20.40 12.89 21.40
N THR A 481 19.39 11.99 21.36
CA THR A 481 19.49 10.65 21.96
C THR A 481 20.32 9.74 21.07
N THR A 482 21.40 9.14 21.62
CA THR A 482 22.26 8.22 20.86
C THR A 482 21.53 6.93 20.49
N PRO A 483 21.96 6.21 19.42
CA PRO A 483 21.36 4.93 19.06
C PRO A 483 21.38 3.91 20.20
N GLU A 484 22.43 3.88 20.99
CA GLU A 484 22.59 2.98 22.14
C GLU A 484 21.57 3.29 23.22
N GLN A 485 21.38 4.57 23.55
CA GLN A 485 20.37 5.03 24.52
C GLN A 485 18.95 4.68 24.06
N LYS A 486 18.66 4.78 22.75
CA LYS A 486 17.35 4.40 22.20
C LYS A 486 17.07 2.90 22.37
N LEU A 487 18.09 2.07 22.19
CA LEU A 487 17.96 0.62 22.40
C LEU A 487 17.83 0.27 23.89
N GLU A 488 18.56 0.95 24.76
CA GLU A 488 18.42 0.79 26.21
C GLU A 488 17.00 1.14 26.69
N ASP A 489 16.40 2.19 26.14
CA ASP A 489 15.00 2.52 26.43
C ASP A 489 14.03 1.45 25.97
N VAL A 490 14.28 0.86 24.79
CA VAL A 490 13.47 -0.25 24.29
C VAL A 490 13.56 -1.45 25.25
N ASP A 491 14.76 -1.78 25.75
CA ASP A 491 14.94 -2.88 26.70
C ASP A 491 14.20 -2.61 28.02
N LYS A 492 14.28 -1.40 28.55
CA LYS A 492 13.52 -0.99 29.75
C LYS A 492 12.00 -1.11 29.56
N ILE A 493 11.49 -0.74 28.37
CA ILE A 493 10.05 -0.79 28.10
C ILE A 493 9.60 -2.24 27.86
N LEU A 494 10.45 -3.09 27.26
CA LEU A 494 10.17 -4.52 27.12
C LEU A 494 10.01 -5.18 28.51
N GLU A 495 10.93 -4.90 29.44
CA GLU A 495 10.88 -5.39 30.82
C GLU A 495 9.64 -4.84 31.55
N LEU A 496 9.38 -3.52 31.47
CA LEU A 496 8.24 -2.87 32.10
C LEU A 496 6.89 -3.46 31.68
N LEU A 497 6.75 -3.87 30.42
CA LEU A 497 5.52 -4.43 29.86
C LEU A 497 5.48 -5.96 29.87
N GLU A 498 6.46 -6.62 30.50
CA GLU A 498 6.58 -8.09 30.53
C GLU A 498 6.61 -8.72 29.11
N LEU A 499 7.29 -8.05 28.17
CA LEU A 499 7.45 -8.46 26.78
C LEU A 499 8.86 -8.99 26.48
N ASP A 500 9.77 -9.00 27.46
CA ASP A 500 11.15 -9.42 27.35
C ASP A 500 11.28 -10.86 26.86
N THR A 501 10.47 -11.78 27.39
CA THR A 501 10.44 -13.20 27.04
C THR A 501 9.96 -13.48 25.61
N ILE A 502 9.16 -12.57 25.05
CA ILE A 502 8.59 -12.67 23.69
C ILE A 502 9.11 -11.58 22.75
N SER A 503 10.22 -10.93 23.10
CA SER A 503 10.80 -9.82 22.33
C SER A 503 11.11 -10.17 20.87
N ASP A 504 11.46 -11.42 20.58
CA ASP A 504 11.75 -11.92 19.25
C ASP A 504 10.56 -12.58 18.55
N ALA A 505 9.42 -12.70 19.24
CA ALA A 505 8.19 -13.21 18.64
C ALA A 505 7.64 -12.26 17.57
N LEU A 506 7.00 -12.81 16.51
CA LEU A 506 6.34 -12.02 15.48
C LEU A 506 5.05 -11.39 16.04
N VAL A 507 4.85 -10.10 15.79
CA VAL A 507 3.64 -9.39 16.26
C VAL A 507 2.37 -10.03 15.72
N GLY A 508 2.41 -10.61 14.51
CA GLY A 508 1.28 -11.32 13.91
C GLY A 508 0.85 -12.58 14.67
N SER A 509 1.77 -13.25 15.40
CA SER A 509 1.50 -14.47 16.16
C SER A 509 1.02 -14.22 17.59
N LEU A 510 1.06 -12.98 18.05
CA LEU A 510 0.72 -12.62 19.43
C LEU A 510 -0.78 -12.68 19.71
N GLY A 511 -1.14 -13.00 20.95
CA GLY A 511 -2.48 -12.87 21.48
C GLY A 511 -2.96 -11.42 21.53
N VAL A 512 -4.24 -11.23 21.84
CA VAL A 512 -4.85 -9.88 21.89
C VAL A 512 -4.22 -9.03 22.98
N GLU A 513 -3.96 -9.62 24.15
CA GLU A 513 -3.37 -8.93 25.31
C GLU A 513 -1.93 -8.49 25.03
N GLU A 514 -1.09 -9.41 24.58
CA GLU A 514 0.31 -9.15 24.24
C GLU A 514 0.42 -8.07 23.15
N ARG A 515 -0.43 -8.16 22.11
CA ARG A 515 -0.48 -7.17 21.04
C ARG A 515 -0.87 -5.78 21.55
N LYS A 516 -1.76 -5.71 22.55
CA LYS A 516 -2.12 -4.44 23.20
C LYS A 516 -0.95 -3.88 23.99
N ARG A 517 -0.20 -4.71 24.72
CA ARG A 517 1.04 -4.31 25.41
C ARG A 517 2.07 -3.78 24.41
N VAL A 518 2.23 -4.43 23.23
CA VAL A 518 3.09 -3.93 22.14
C VAL A 518 2.63 -2.55 21.66
N THR A 519 1.32 -2.32 21.52
CA THR A 519 0.77 -1.01 21.10
C THR A 519 1.17 0.08 22.08
N ILE A 520 1.09 -0.19 23.37
CA ILE A 520 1.50 0.74 24.43
C ILE A 520 3.01 0.94 24.40
N GLY A 521 3.78 -0.15 24.29
CA GLY A 521 5.24 -0.09 24.22
C GLY A 521 5.74 0.78 23.06
N VAL A 522 5.12 0.66 21.89
CA VAL A 522 5.43 1.50 20.71
C VAL A 522 5.21 2.98 21.00
N GLU A 523 4.17 3.35 21.77
CA GLU A 523 3.93 4.72 22.15
C GLU A 523 4.87 5.22 23.27
N LEU A 524 5.17 4.38 24.25
CA LEU A 524 6.11 4.72 25.33
C LEU A 524 7.54 4.90 24.81
N CYS A 525 7.98 4.07 23.85
CA CYS A 525 9.29 4.21 23.19
C CYS A 525 9.49 5.56 22.48
N ALA A 526 8.42 6.29 22.19
CA ALA A 526 8.50 7.64 21.67
C ALA A 526 8.87 8.69 22.74
N ARG A 527 8.89 8.32 24.03
CA ARG A 527 9.06 9.21 25.19
C ARG A 527 8.09 10.40 25.13
N PRO A 528 6.76 10.18 25.19
CA PRO A 528 5.80 11.28 25.19
C PRO A 528 6.03 12.15 26.43
N SER A 529 6.34 13.43 26.22
CA SER A 529 6.66 14.35 27.32
C SER A 529 5.44 15.06 27.93
N ALA A 530 4.30 15.06 27.21
CA ALA A 530 3.10 15.78 27.65
C ALA A 530 2.03 14.83 28.18
N LEU A 531 1.50 13.96 27.33
CA LEU A 531 0.34 13.11 27.64
C LEU A 531 0.39 11.77 26.92
N LEU A 532 -0.17 10.74 27.56
CA LEU A 532 -0.45 9.46 26.94
C LEU A 532 -1.96 9.22 26.95
N PHE A 533 -2.57 9.18 25.77
CA PHE A 533 -3.98 8.87 25.59
C PHE A 533 -4.15 7.38 25.34
N LEU A 534 -5.06 6.73 26.08
CA LEU A 534 -5.32 5.30 25.98
C LEU A 534 -6.80 5.07 25.67
N ASP A 535 -7.12 4.46 24.52
CA ASP A 535 -8.49 4.09 24.15
C ASP A 535 -8.70 2.57 24.36
N GLU A 536 -9.68 2.21 25.20
CA GLU A 536 -10.06 0.83 25.56
C GLU A 536 -8.91 -0.08 26.04
N VAL A 537 -8.38 0.20 27.24
CA VAL A 537 -7.27 -0.57 27.85
C VAL A 537 -7.79 -1.69 28.76
N ARG A 538 -8.73 -2.51 28.29
CA ARG A 538 -9.41 -3.53 29.13
C ARG A 538 -8.50 -4.63 29.68
N TYR A 539 -7.33 -4.85 29.11
CA TYR A 539 -6.44 -5.99 29.41
C TYR A 539 -5.19 -5.63 30.22
N LEU A 540 -5.07 -4.41 30.70
CA LEU A 540 -3.86 -3.93 31.40
C LEU A 540 -3.94 -3.97 32.92
N PHE A 541 -5.05 -4.44 33.50
CA PHE A 541 -5.22 -4.52 34.94
C PHE A 541 -4.57 -5.78 35.57
N SER A 542 -3.39 -6.21 35.11
CA SER A 542 -2.49 -6.96 35.96
C SER A 542 -1.78 -5.99 36.91
N THR A 543 -1.40 -6.45 38.08
CA THR A 543 -0.82 -5.69 39.21
C THR A 543 0.40 -4.83 38.84
N SER A 544 1.03 -5.09 37.69
CA SER A 544 2.22 -4.38 37.17
C SER A 544 1.92 -2.96 36.63
N PHE A 545 0.70 -2.67 36.15
CA PHE A 545 0.38 -1.35 35.58
C PHE A 545 0.20 -0.25 36.65
N LEU A 546 -0.15 -0.61 37.88
CA LEU A 546 -0.17 0.35 39.00
C LEU A 546 1.22 0.83 39.41
N GLY A 547 2.29 0.10 39.03
CA GLY A 547 3.70 0.52 39.12
C GLY A 547 4.09 1.60 38.13
N LEU A 548 3.48 1.59 36.91
CA LEU A 548 3.82 2.50 35.81
C LEU A 548 3.65 3.99 36.16
N THR A 549 2.70 4.33 37.04
CA THR A 549 2.51 5.71 37.52
C THR A 549 3.54 6.12 38.56
N ARG A 550 4.30 5.18 39.15
CA ARG A 550 5.35 5.46 40.14
C ARG A 550 6.73 5.65 39.51
N ASP A 551 7.02 4.97 38.40
CA ASP A 551 8.38 4.91 37.81
C ASP A 551 8.55 5.87 36.62
N LEU A 552 7.50 6.60 36.24
CA LEU A 552 7.53 7.66 35.22
C LEU A 552 7.72 9.08 35.79
N ASN A 553 7.95 9.20 37.12
CA ASN A 553 8.27 10.47 37.77
C ASN A 553 9.80 10.62 37.93
#